data_11f29e2b2c3f42841d2b7791e06054f2
#
_entry.id   11f29e2b2c3f42841d2b7791e06054f2
#
_cell.length_a   1.000
_cell.length_b   1.000
_cell.length_c   1.000
_cell.angle_alpha   90.00
_cell.angle_beta   90.00
_cell.angle_gamma   90.00
#
_symmetry.space_group_name_H-M   'P 1'
#
loop_
_entity.id
_entity.type
_entity.pdbx_description
1 polymer ?
#
loop_
_entity_poly.entity_id
_entity_poly.type
_entity_poly.pdbx_seq_one_letter_code
_entity_poly.pdbx_strand_id
1 'polypeptide(L)'
;YKHYKKVQTQRHQVPEEQSLPIKQQIQIAFSNFPFLCVIGIYLCSWLSLQVTAAMLPYFVINWMGLPDHHFTQAVLAVQGTALAMMFFWGAIAQRVGKRAVYCMGIPLTICALIGFYFLQPKQVGLLYILAVIVGLGLSTAYLVPWSMLPDVVDFDELNTGHRREGIFYGFVVHLQKVGVAIALFLVGKTLDSSGFISTTPGQLPPTQPDSALWAIRLLIGPVPALVLIGGLIWAYFYPISRQRHGEILLQLIERRNA
;
A
#
# COMPACT_ATOMS: atom_id res chain seq x y z
N TYR A 1 -20.95 -7.10 41.62
CA TYR A 1 -19.46 -7.12 41.67
C TYR A 1 -18.90 -8.52 41.48
N LYS A 2 -19.51 -9.56 42.07
CA LYS A 2 -19.10 -10.97 41.90
C LYS A 2 -19.31 -11.53 40.47
N HIS A 3 -20.33 -11.06 39.76
CA HIS A 3 -20.64 -11.48 38.39
C HIS A 3 -19.62 -10.90 37.37
N TYR A 4 -19.18 -9.66 37.57
CA TYR A 4 -18.15 -9.01 36.75
C TYR A 4 -16.77 -9.70 36.88
N LYS A 5 -16.40 -10.14 38.09
CA LYS A 5 -15.16 -10.90 38.29
C LYS A 5 -15.16 -12.27 37.61
N LYS A 6 -16.31 -12.95 37.58
CA LYS A 6 -16.45 -14.28 36.94
C LYS A 6 -16.32 -14.17 35.40
N VAL A 7 -16.81 -13.09 34.81
CA VAL A 7 -16.68 -12.82 33.35
C VAL A 7 -15.24 -12.45 32.99
N GLN A 8 -14.51 -11.73 33.84
CA GLN A 8 -13.10 -11.43 33.60
C GLN A 8 -12.20 -12.67 33.77
N THR A 9 -12.50 -13.57 34.69
CA THR A 9 -11.70 -14.80 34.87
C THR A 9 -11.93 -15.80 33.73
N GLN A 10 -13.08 -15.79 33.08
CA GLN A 10 -13.33 -16.60 31.87
C GLN A 10 -12.69 -16.00 30.61
N ARG A 11 -12.40 -14.70 30.58
CA ARG A 11 -11.65 -14.08 29.47
C ARG A 11 -10.16 -14.43 29.44
N HIS A 12 -9.59 -14.92 30.54
CA HIS A 12 -8.18 -15.33 30.64
C HIS A 12 -7.91 -16.81 30.37
N GLN A 13 -8.93 -17.59 30.03
CA GLN A 13 -8.78 -18.96 29.53
C GLN A 13 -9.09 -19.01 28.02
N VAL A 14 -8.54 -18.08 27.23
CA VAL A 14 -8.25 -18.39 25.82
C VAL A 14 -7.14 -19.45 25.91
N PRO A 15 -7.32 -20.65 25.38
CA PRO A 15 -6.22 -21.61 25.30
C PRO A 15 -5.05 -20.88 24.65
N GLU A 16 -3.86 -20.93 25.26
CA GLU A 16 -2.64 -20.52 24.58
C GLU A 16 -2.68 -21.23 23.23
N GLU A 17 -2.97 -20.48 22.15
CA GLU A 17 -2.82 -20.98 20.79
C GLU A 17 -1.37 -21.44 20.73
N GLN A 18 -1.15 -22.76 20.80
CA GLN A 18 0.19 -23.34 20.66
C GLN A 18 0.77 -22.71 19.41
N SER A 19 1.75 -21.85 19.55
CA SER A 19 2.33 -21.11 18.45
C SER A 19 2.85 -22.11 17.45
N LEU A 20 2.16 -22.24 16.32
CA LEU A 20 2.54 -23.17 15.26
C LEU A 20 3.99 -22.91 14.87
N PRO A 21 4.81 -23.93 14.59
CA PRO A 21 6.16 -23.76 14.09
C PRO A 21 6.17 -22.80 12.90
N ILE A 22 7.16 -21.91 12.83
CA ILE A 22 7.28 -20.88 11.77
C ILE A 22 7.13 -21.50 10.36
N LYS A 23 7.70 -22.69 10.14
CA LYS A 23 7.57 -23.41 8.86
C LYS A 23 6.12 -23.70 8.49
N GLN A 24 5.30 -24.09 9.46
CA GLN A 24 3.87 -24.35 9.22
C GLN A 24 3.11 -23.04 8.97
N GLN A 25 3.44 -21.97 9.71
CA GLN A 25 2.85 -20.66 9.47
C GLN A 25 3.13 -20.16 8.05
N ILE A 26 4.36 -20.31 7.58
CA ILE A 26 4.75 -19.98 6.20
C ILE A 26 3.93 -20.81 5.20
N GLN A 27 3.86 -22.12 5.41
CA GLN A 27 3.09 -23.01 4.53
C GLN A 27 1.61 -22.60 4.46
N ILE A 28 0.98 -22.31 5.60
CA ILE A 28 -0.42 -21.85 5.67
C ILE A 28 -0.60 -20.56 4.86
N ALA A 29 0.23 -19.55 5.12
CA ALA A 29 0.12 -18.26 4.47
C ALA A 29 0.30 -18.37 2.94
N PHE A 30 1.33 -19.07 2.49
CA PHE A 30 1.65 -19.19 1.06
C PHE A 30 0.80 -20.23 0.30
N SER A 31 0.07 -21.10 1.00
CA SER A 31 -0.93 -21.99 0.38
C SER A 31 -2.30 -21.32 0.20
N ASN A 32 -2.53 -20.17 0.84
CA ASN A 32 -3.80 -19.45 0.75
C ASN A 32 -3.76 -18.47 -0.43
N PHE A 33 -4.32 -18.86 -1.58
CA PHE A 33 -4.31 -18.03 -2.79
C PHE A 33 -4.97 -16.64 -2.61
N PRO A 34 -6.13 -16.49 -1.95
CA PRO A 34 -6.67 -15.17 -1.62
C PRO A 34 -5.68 -14.30 -0.83
N PHE A 35 -4.92 -14.86 0.09
CA PHE A 35 -3.88 -14.15 0.83
C PHE A 35 -2.75 -13.68 -0.08
N LEU A 36 -2.28 -14.53 -0.99
CA LEU A 36 -1.26 -14.15 -1.97
C LEU A 36 -1.70 -12.97 -2.84
N CYS A 37 -2.96 -12.96 -3.26
CA CYS A 37 -3.51 -11.82 -3.98
C CYS A 37 -3.49 -10.53 -3.15
N VAL A 38 -3.97 -10.60 -1.90
CA VAL A 38 -4.00 -9.41 -1.01
C VAL A 38 -2.59 -8.90 -0.72
N ILE A 39 -1.64 -9.80 -0.45
CA ILE A 39 -0.25 -9.41 -0.21
C ILE A 39 0.40 -8.80 -1.47
N GLY A 40 0.12 -9.35 -2.64
CA GLY A 40 0.57 -8.80 -3.92
C GLY A 40 0.03 -7.39 -4.16
N ILE A 41 -1.28 -7.18 -3.98
CA ILE A 41 -1.92 -5.86 -4.04
C ILE A 41 -1.25 -4.89 -3.05
N TYR A 42 -1.09 -5.33 -1.81
CA TYR A 42 -0.53 -4.51 -0.73
C TYR A 42 0.93 -4.11 -0.99
N LEU A 43 1.78 -5.08 -1.32
CA LEU A 43 3.19 -4.80 -1.56
C LEU A 43 3.38 -3.90 -2.78
N CYS A 44 2.70 -4.16 -3.89
CA CYS A 44 2.77 -3.29 -5.07
C CYS A 44 2.34 -1.86 -4.75
N SER A 45 1.24 -1.69 -4.02
CA SER A 45 0.75 -0.37 -3.60
C SER A 45 1.73 0.34 -2.68
N TRP A 46 2.21 -0.38 -1.65
CA TRP A 46 3.09 0.19 -0.63
C TRP A 46 4.48 0.52 -1.16
N LEU A 47 5.06 -0.37 -1.98
CA LEU A 47 6.38 -0.13 -2.59
C LEU A 47 6.35 1.04 -3.56
N SER A 48 5.32 1.13 -4.40
CA SER A 48 5.13 2.27 -5.30
C SER A 48 5.07 3.58 -4.51
N LEU A 49 4.28 3.62 -3.43
CA LEU A 49 4.18 4.78 -2.54
C LEU A 49 5.53 5.16 -1.94
N GLN A 50 6.26 4.18 -1.38
CA GLN A 50 7.53 4.43 -0.71
C GLN A 50 8.61 4.95 -1.67
N VAL A 51 8.68 4.40 -2.88
CA VAL A 51 9.59 4.89 -3.92
C VAL A 51 9.22 6.32 -4.32
N THR A 52 7.95 6.60 -4.58
CA THR A 52 7.48 7.95 -4.93
C THR A 52 7.77 8.95 -3.82
N ALA A 53 7.46 8.59 -2.56
CA ALA A 53 7.72 9.45 -1.41
C ALA A 53 9.21 9.75 -1.22
N ALA A 54 10.08 8.73 -1.39
CA ALA A 54 11.53 8.89 -1.30
C ALA A 54 12.09 9.77 -2.42
N MET A 55 11.49 9.71 -3.62
CA MET A 55 11.97 10.46 -4.78
C MET A 55 11.42 11.88 -4.88
N LEU A 56 10.31 12.17 -4.22
CA LEU A 56 9.64 13.47 -4.32
C LEU A 56 10.53 14.68 -3.96
N PRO A 57 11.33 14.66 -2.87
CA PRO A 57 12.24 15.76 -2.56
C PRO A 57 13.30 15.96 -3.65
N TYR A 58 13.89 14.88 -4.16
CA TYR A 58 14.88 14.96 -5.25
C TYR A 58 14.26 15.51 -6.53
N PHE A 59 13.04 15.14 -6.84
CA PHE A 59 12.30 15.63 -7.99
C PHE A 59 11.98 17.13 -7.88
N VAL A 60 11.46 17.58 -6.74
CA VAL A 60 11.09 18.99 -6.52
C VAL A 60 12.31 19.90 -6.54
N ILE A 61 13.40 19.49 -5.88
CA ILE A 61 14.60 20.32 -5.72
C ILE A 61 15.49 20.24 -6.98
N ASN A 62 15.84 19.04 -7.42
CA ASN A 62 16.87 18.87 -8.45
C ASN A 62 16.32 18.92 -9.88
N TRP A 63 15.10 18.39 -10.12
CA TRP A 63 14.49 18.44 -11.45
C TRP A 63 13.66 19.71 -11.65
N MET A 64 12.74 20.01 -10.72
CA MET A 64 11.87 21.18 -10.84
C MET A 64 12.59 22.50 -10.55
N GLY A 65 13.71 22.47 -9.81
CA GLY A 65 14.45 23.67 -9.39
C GLY A 65 13.64 24.54 -8.43
N LEU A 66 12.78 23.94 -7.60
CA LEU A 66 11.89 24.63 -6.67
C LEU A 66 12.46 24.60 -5.24
N PRO A 67 12.16 25.61 -4.41
CA PRO A 67 12.49 25.62 -3.00
C PRO A 67 11.83 24.48 -2.22
N ASP A 68 12.43 24.07 -1.09
CA ASP A 68 12.02 22.92 -0.25
C ASP A 68 10.58 22.99 0.23
N HIS A 69 10.01 24.19 0.43
CA HIS A 69 8.64 24.34 0.88
C HIS A 69 7.62 23.75 -0.11
N HIS A 70 7.93 23.71 -1.42
CA HIS A 70 7.06 23.07 -2.41
C HIS A 70 6.98 21.56 -2.23
N PHE A 71 8.06 20.92 -1.77
CA PHE A 71 8.03 19.51 -1.38
C PHE A 71 7.01 19.26 -0.25
N THR A 72 7.12 20.04 0.85
CA THR A 72 6.21 19.92 1.99
C THR A 72 4.76 20.16 1.58
N GLN A 73 4.50 21.19 0.76
CA GLN A 73 3.17 21.50 0.26
C GLN A 73 2.62 20.39 -0.66
N ALA A 74 3.47 19.80 -1.52
CA ALA A 74 3.05 18.67 -2.37
C ALA A 74 2.69 17.43 -1.53
N VAL A 75 3.49 17.11 -0.49
CA VAL A 75 3.16 16.04 0.46
C VAL A 75 1.83 16.30 1.16
N LEU A 76 1.59 17.53 1.64
CA LEU A 76 0.33 17.91 2.27
C LEU A 76 -0.85 17.81 1.30
N ALA A 77 -0.67 18.18 0.03
CA ALA A 77 -1.70 18.04 -1.00
C ALA A 77 -2.05 16.56 -1.24
N VAL A 78 -1.02 15.68 -1.38
CA VAL A 78 -1.23 14.22 -1.54
C VAL A 78 -1.95 13.63 -0.33
N GLN A 79 -1.39 13.85 0.87
CA GLN A 79 -1.91 13.19 2.09
C GLN A 79 -3.26 13.77 2.53
N GLY A 80 -3.45 15.08 2.42
CA GLY A 80 -4.72 15.73 2.71
C GLY A 80 -5.84 15.24 1.79
N THR A 81 -5.56 15.15 0.48
CA THR A 81 -6.50 14.58 -0.48
C THR A 81 -6.77 13.10 -0.21
N ALA A 82 -5.72 12.31 0.07
CA ALA A 82 -5.87 10.89 0.37
C ALA A 82 -6.74 10.67 1.61
N LEU A 83 -6.54 11.45 2.67
CA LEU A 83 -7.34 11.36 3.90
C LEU A 83 -8.83 11.67 3.62
N ALA A 84 -9.11 12.76 2.91
CA ALA A 84 -10.48 13.14 2.55
C ALA A 84 -11.16 12.06 1.69
N MET A 85 -10.44 11.52 0.72
CA MET A 85 -10.94 10.52 -0.22
C MET A 85 -11.12 9.12 0.38
N MET A 86 -10.46 8.79 1.50
CA MET A 86 -10.70 7.52 2.20
C MET A 86 -12.17 7.33 2.60
N PHE A 87 -12.83 8.39 3.07
CA PHE A 87 -14.26 8.33 3.42
C PHE A 87 -15.13 8.11 2.18
N PHE A 88 -14.82 8.81 1.08
CA PHE A 88 -15.54 8.67 -0.19
C PHE A 88 -15.40 7.25 -0.77
N TRP A 89 -14.18 6.75 -0.88
CA TRP A 89 -13.92 5.41 -1.38
C TRP A 89 -14.45 4.31 -0.45
N GLY A 90 -14.44 4.54 0.87
CA GLY A 90 -15.06 3.66 1.85
C GLY A 90 -16.56 3.47 1.60
N ALA A 91 -17.29 4.56 1.32
CA ALA A 91 -18.71 4.51 0.98
C ALA A 91 -18.97 3.81 -0.37
N ILE A 92 -18.13 4.04 -1.37
CA ILE A 92 -18.22 3.36 -2.67
C ILE A 92 -17.91 1.86 -2.52
N ALA A 93 -16.92 1.48 -1.70
CA ALA A 93 -16.54 0.09 -1.48
C ALA A 93 -17.69 -0.76 -0.92
N GLN A 94 -18.54 -0.16 -0.10
CA GLN A 94 -19.75 -0.82 0.42
C GLN A 94 -20.77 -1.13 -0.68
N ARG A 95 -20.78 -0.39 -1.79
CA ARG A 95 -21.72 -0.57 -2.91
C ARG A 95 -21.18 -1.49 -3.99
N VAL A 96 -19.97 -1.20 -4.50
CA VAL A 96 -19.40 -1.90 -5.66
C VAL A 96 -18.38 -2.98 -5.31
N GLY A 97 -17.95 -3.04 -4.04
CA GLY A 97 -16.95 -3.98 -3.56
C GLY A 97 -15.51 -3.43 -3.58
N LYS A 98 -14.65 -4.01 -2.74
CA LYS A 98 -13.28 -3.55 -2.48
C LYS A 98 -12.38 -3.63 -3.72
N ARG A 99 -12.44 -4.76 -4.46
CA ARG A 99 -11.70 -4.96 -5.71
C ARG A 99 -12.01 -3.89 -6.75
N ALA A 100 -13.29 -3.58 -6.96
CA ALA A 100 -13.70 -2.57 -7.93
C ALA A 100 -13.16 -1.18 -7.57
N VAL A 101 -13.23 -0.79 -6.30
CA VAL A 101 -12.66 0.48 -5.81
C VAL A 101 -11.17 0.58 -6.08
N TYR A 102 -10.41 -0.48 -5.85
CA TYR A 102 -8.98 -0.50 -6.16
C TYR A 102 -8.72 -0.30 -7.65
N CYS A 103 -9.47 -1.02 -8.50
CA CYS A 103 -9.37 -0.89 -9.95
C CYS A 103 -9.84 0.46 -10.49
N MET A 104 -10.64 1.22 -9.74
CA MET A 104 -11.05 2.59 -10.10
C MET A 104 -10.03 3.64 -9.65
N GLY A 105 -9.46 3.49 -8.45
CA GLY A 105 -8.56 4.48 -7.88
C GLY A 105 -7.12 4.38 -8.38
N ILE A 106 -6.56 3.18 -8.47
CA ILE A 106 -5.15 3.01 -8.87
C ILE A 106 -4.81 3.55 -10.25
N PRO A 107 -5.65 3.42 -11.29
CA PRO A 107 -5.39 4.05 -12.58
C PRO A 107 -5.21 5.58 -12.50
N LEU A 108 -5.92 6.27 -11.60
CA LEU A 108 -5.72 7.71 -11.38
C LEU A 108 -4.30 7.99 -10.87
N THR A 109 -3.82 7.20 -9.91
CA THR A 109 -2.43 7.31 -9.43
C THR A 109 -1.44 7.03 -10.55
N ILE A 110 -1.63 5.98 -11.34
CA ILE A 110 -0.75 5.64 -12.48
C ILE A 110 -0.68 6.79 -13.47
N CYS A 111 -1.83 7.37 -13.86
CA CYS A 111 -1.87 8.51 -14.77
C CYS A 111 -1.10 9.72 -14.22
N ALA A 112 -1.25 10.02 -12.92
CA ALA A 112 -0.55 11.12 -12.30
C ALA A 112 0.96 10.87 -12.18
N LEU A 113 1.39 9.63 -11.85
CA LEU A 113 2.80 9.24 -11.82
C LEU A 113 3.44 9.36 -13.21
N ILE A 114 2.75 8.93 -14.26
CA ILE A 114 3.20 9.16 -15.65
C ILE A 114 3.23 10.67 -15.94
N GLY A 115 2.26 11.44 -15.44
CA GLY A 115 2.26 12.89 -15.53
C GLY A 115 3.50 13.53 -14.92
N PHE A 116 3.99 13.07 -13.76
CA PHE A 116 5.24 13.54 -13.16
C PHE A 116 6.45 13.32 -14.08
N TYR A 117 6.51 12.23 -14.81
CA TYR A 117 7.58 11.97 -15.76
C TYR A 117 7.67 13.04 -16.87
N PHE A 118 6.51 13.52 -17.35
CA PHE A 118 6.44 14.55 -18.40
C PHE A 118 6.49 15.98 -17.87
N LEU A 119 6.44 16.19 -16.55
CA LEU A 119 6.44 17.50 -15.94
C LEU A 119 7.76 18.23 -16.20
N GLN A 120 7.65 19.46 -16.70
CA GLN A 120 8.80 20.29 -17.00
C GLN A 120 9.18 21.18 -15.80
N PRO A 121 10.45 21.61 -15.69
CA PRO A 121 10.89 22.54 -14.65
C PRO A 121 9.99 23.78 -14.52
N LYS A 122 9.77 24.23 -13.29
CA LYS A 122 8.96 25.41 -12.91
C LYS A 122 7.45 25.32 -13.19
N GLN A 123 6.91 24.21 -13.64
CA GLN A 123 5.46 24.01 -13.80
C GLN A 123 4.77 23.73 -12.45
N VAL A 124 4.81 24.69 -11.53
CA VAL A 124 4.34 24.52 -10.13
C VAL A 124 2.86 24.17 -10.06
N GLY A 125 2.01 24.82 -10.85
CA GLY A 125 0.56 24.54 -10.84
C GLY A 125 0.25 23.09 -11.21
N LEU A 126 0.92 22.53 -12.23
CA LEU A 126 0.73 21.15 -12.65
C LEU A 126 1.29 20.16 -11.62
N LEU A 127 2.37 20.50 -10.90
CA LEU A 127 2.88 19.72 -9.78
C LEU A 127 1.78 19.47 -8.72
N TYR A 128 1.06 20.51 -8.30
CA TYR A 128 0.00 20.39 -7.30
C TYR A 128 -1.23 19.66 -7.81
N ILE A 129 -1.61 19.88 -9.08
CA ILE A 129 -2.72 19.14 -9.70
C ILE A 129 -2.40 17.64 -9.70
N LEU A 130 -1.21 17.25 -10.13
CA LEU A 130 -0.78 15.85 -10.12
C LEU A 130 -0.70 15.28 -8.69
N ALA A 131 -0.21 16.07 -7.72
CA ALA A 131 -0.19 15.68 -6.32
C ALA A 131 -1.59 15.37 -5.78
N VAL A 132 -2.58 16.20 -6.09
CA VAL A 132 -3.99 15.95 -5.73
C VAL A 132 -4.51 14.66 -6.40
N ILE A 133 -4.23 14.46 -7.70
CA ILE A 133 -4.67 13.25 -8.42
C ILE A 133 -4.01 12.00 -7.84
N VAL A 134 -2.72 12.06 -7.45
CA VAL A 134 -2.08 10.96 -6.70
C VAL A 134 -2.85 10.68 -5.42
N GLY A 135 -3.19 11.70 -4.65
CA GLY A 135 -3.95 11.56 -3.39
C GLY A 135 -5.31 10.90 -3.60
N LEU A 136 -6.03 11.25 -4.68
CA LEU A 136 -7.33 10.65 -5.03
C LEU A 136 -7.23 9.12 -5.18
N GLY A 137 -6.24 8.64 -5.90
CA GLY A 137 -6.07 7.21 -6.14
C GLY A 137 -5.34 6.49 -4.98
N LEU A 138 -4.37 7.15 -4.35
CA LEU A 138 -3.57 6.61 -3.25
C LEU A 138 -4.43 6.18 -2.05
N SER A 139 -5.51 6.90 -1.78
CA SER A 139 -6.47 6.52 -0.73
C SER A 139 -7.02 5.11 -0.90
N THR A 140 -7.17 4.61 -2.13
CA THR A 140 -7.59 3.22 -2.38
C THR A 140 -6.47 2.23 -2.08
N ALA A 141 -5.21 2.61 -2.31
CA ALA A 141 -4.04 1.81 -1.97
C ALA A 141 -3.86 1.62 -0.45
N TYR A 142 -4.28 2.61 0.34
CA TYR A 142 -4.32 2.48 1.80
C TYR A 142 -5.51 1.67 2.29
N LEU A 143 -6.71 1.97 1.78
CA LEU A 143 -7.96 1.41 2.29
C LEU A 143 -8.15 -0.06 1.91
N VAL A 144 -7.94 -0.37 0.62
CA VAL A 144 -8.43 -1.64 0.06
C VAL A 144 -7.68 -2.86 0.58
N PRO A 145 -6.34 -2.94 0.57
CA PRO A 145 -5.64 -4.14 1.03
C PRO A 145 -5.94 -4.48 2.49
N TRP A 146 -5.94 -3.46 3.36
CA TRP A 146 -6.27 -3.64 4.78
C TRP A 146 -7.71 -4.08 5.00
N SER A 147 -8.63 -3.61 4.17
CA SER A 147 -10.03 -4.05 4.25
C SER A 147 -10.24 -5.47 3.70
N MET A 148 -9.39 -5.94 2.77
CA MET A 148 -9.46 -7.29 2.21
C MET A 148 -8.88 -8.36 3.14
N LEU A 149 -7.97 -8.00 4.03
CA LEU A 149 -7.28 -8.95 4.90
C LEU A 149 -8.24 -9.72 5.84
N PRO A 150 -9.24 -9.09 6.49
CA PRO A 150 -10.28 -9.81 7.23
C PRO A 150 -11.04 -10.82 6.38
N ASP A 151 -11.33 -10.51 5.11
CA ASP A 151 -12.06 -11.44 4.21
C ASP A 151 -11.26 -12.73 3.96
N VAL A 152 -9.93 -12.61 3.90
CA VAL A 152 -9.01 -13.75 3.77
C VAL A 152 -9.03 -14.60 5.04
N VAL A 153 -9.06 -13.96 6.22
CA VAL A 153 -9.14 -14.65 7.51
C VAL A 153 -10.46 -15.44 7.62
N ASP A 154 -11.58 -14.82 7.25
CA ASP A 154 -12.89 -15.45 7.26
C ASP A 154 -12.95 -16.63 6.26
N PHE A 155 -12.34 -16.49 5.10
CA PHE A 155 -12.21 -17.57 4.11
C PHE A 155 -11.35 -18.74 4.65
N ASP A 156 -10.25 -18.43 5.33
CA ASP A 156 -9.40 -19.45 5.96
C ASP A 156 -10.12 -20.18 7.10
N GLU A 157 -10.84 -19.44 7.96
CA GLU A 157 -11.67 -20.01 9.04
C GLU A 157 -12.73 -20.96 8.49
N LEU A 158 -13.40 -20.59 7.39
CA LEU A 158 -14.41 -21.44 6.77
C LEU A 158 -13.82 -22.79 6.28
N ASN A 159 -12.63 -22.75 5.68
CA ASN A 159 -12.00 -23.94 5.10
C ASN A 159 -11.30 -24.83 6.14
N THR A 160 -10.76 -24.26 7.21
CA THR A 160 -9.89 -24.96 8.16
C THR A 160 -10.53 -25.14 9.55
N GLY A 161 -11.57 -24.39 9.85
CA GLY A 161 -12.17 -24.34 11.18
C GLY A 161 -11.36 -23.57 12.22
N HIS A 162 -10.22 -22.99 11.82
CA HIS A 162 -9.33 -22.24 12.72
C HIS A 162 -9.21 -20.77 12.27
N ARG A 163 -9.37 -19.82 13.22
CA ARG A 163 -9.21 -18.41 12.96
C ARG A 163 -7.76 -17.99 13.24
N ARG A 164 -6.97 -17.76 12.19
CA ARG A 164 -5.52 -17.55 12.26
C ARG A 164 -5.11 -16.13 11.89
N GLU A 165 -5.75 -15.13 12.49
CA GLU A 165 -5.49 -13.70 12.19
C GLU A 165 -4.00 -13.33 12.35
N GLY A 166 -3.39 -13.75 13.48
CA GLY A 166 -2.01 -13.42 13.81
C GLY A 166 -1.00 -13.82 12.74
N ILE A 167 -1.24 -14.96 12.05
CA ILE A 167 -0.38 -15.43 10.97
C ILE A 167 -0.45 -14.46 9.79
N PHE A 168 -1.65 -14.18 9.28
CA PHE A 168 -1.82 -13.34 8.08
C PHE A 168 -1.36 -11.90 8.31
N TYR A 169 -1.77 -11.26 9.42
CA TYR A 169 -1.33 -9.90 9.76
C TYR A 169 0.17 -9.83 10.03
N GLY A 170 0.75 -10.83 10.71
CA GLY A 170 2.18 -10.92 10.95
C GLY A 170 2.98 -10.96 9.66
N PHE A 171 2.58 -11.79 8.69
CA PHE A 171 3.25 -11.86 7.38
C PHE A 171 3.15 -10.56 6.59
N VAL A 172 1.98 -9.92 6.57
CA VAL A 172 1.81 -8.61 5.89
C VAL A 172 2.83 -7.60 6.40
N VAL A 173 2.94 -7.44 7.74
CA VAL A 173 3.85 -6.46 8.34
C VAL A 173 5.32 -6.80 8.08
N HIS A 174 5.70 -8.09 8.16
CA HIS A 174 7.09 -8.49 7.91
C HIS A 174 7.48 -8.31 6.46
N LEU A 175 6.65 -8.76 5.51
CA LEU A 175 6.91 -8.62 4.09
C LEU A 175 6.93 -7.15 3.66
N GLN A 176 6.09 -6.31 4.27
CA GLN A 176 6.14 -4.85 4.07
C GLN A 176 7.51 -4.28 4.44
N LYS A 177 8.03 -4.58 5.63
CA LYS A 177 9.32 -4.04 6.09
C LYS A 177 10.47 -4.49 5.20
N VAL A 178 10.52 -5.78 4.85
CA VAL A 178 11.53 -6.34 3.94
C VAL A 178 11.43 -5.69 2.55
N GLY A 179 10.21 -5.58 2.01
CA GLY A 179 9.98 -4.96 0.71
C GLY A 179 10.43 -3.49 0.67
N VAL A 180 10.10 -2.71 1.70
CA VAL A 180 10.53 -1.30 1.80
C VAL A 180 12.05 -1.20 1.86
N ALA A 181 12.71 -2.03 2.67
CA ALA A 181 14.18 -2.02 2.76
C ALA A 181 14.84 -2.31 1.40
N ILE A 182 14.34 -3.30 0.66
CA ILE A 182 14.83 -3.63 -0.68
C ILE A 182 14.55 -2.47 -1.66
N ALA A 183 13.35 -1.90 -1.65
CA ALA A 183 12.97 -0.81 -2.55
C ALA A 183 13.86 0.42 -2.33
N LEU A 184 14.06 0.85 -1.08
CA LEU A 184 14.91 2.01 -0.76
C LEU A 184 16.39 1.74 -1.07
N PHE A 185 16.86 0.52 -0.85
CA PHE A 185 18.21 0.13 -1.27
C PHE A 185 18.40 0.24 -2.79
N LEU A 186 17.44 -0.26 -3.57
CA LEU A 186 17.48 -0.17 -5.03
C LEU A 186 17.41 1.28 -5.51
N VAL A 187 16.59 2.11 -4.90
CA VAL A 187 16.51 3.55 -5.15
C VAL A 187 17.86 4.21 -4.91
N GLY A 188 18.46 3.99 -3.73
CA GLY A 188 19.76 4.56 -3.39
C GLY A 188 20.87 4.11 -4.36
N LYS A 189 20.90 2.81 -4.69
CA LYS A 189 21.86 2.26 -5.65
C LYS A 189 21.68 2.82 -7.07
N THR A 190 20.44 3.05 -7.50
CA THR A 190 20.14 3.64 -8.81
C THR A 190 20.63 5.09 -8.88
N LEU A 191 20.39 5.88 -7.82
CA LEU A 191 20.88 7.25 -7.74
C LEU A 191 22.43 7.28 -7.73
N ASP A 192 23.07 6.45 -6.93
CA ASP A 192 24.54 6.37 -6.87
C ASP A 192 25.14 6.00 -8.24
N SER A 193 24.62 4.95 -8.88
CA SER A 193 25.09 4.52 -10.20
C SER A 193 24.80 5.53 -11.33
N SER A 194 23.81 6.42 -11.13
CA SER A 194 23.52 7.51 -12.07
C SER A 194 24.42 8.73 -11.90
N GLY A 195 25.33 8.71 -10.92
CA GLY A 195 26.27 9.81 -10.63
C GLY A 195 25.61 10.96 -9.86
N PHE A 196 24.56 10.69 -9.09
CA PHE A 196 23.91 11.72 -8.27
C PHE A 196 24.89 12.32 -7.27
N ILE A 197 24.99 13.67 -7.25
CA ILE A 197 25.87 14.42 -6.36
C ILE A 197 25.08 14.83 -5.12
N SER A 198 25.49 14.32 -3.95
CA SER A 198 24.87 14.63 -2.67
C SER A 198 25.07 16.09 -2.28
N THR A 199 24.03 16.75 -1.78
CA THR A 199 24.12 18.12 -1.26
C THR A 199 24.66 18.10 0.15
N THR A 200 25.70 18.91 0.42
CA THR A 200 26.19 19.14 1.79
C THR A 200 25.28 20.15 2.50
N PRO A 201 24.92 19.92 3.78
CA PRO A 201 24.11 20.89 4.52
C PRO A 201 24.69 22.30 4.49
N GLY A 202 23.86 23.29 4.14
CA GLY A 202 24.28 24.71 4.05
C GLY A 202 24.87 25.15 2.70
N GLN A 203 24.97 24.24 1.72
CA GLN A 203 25.35 24.58 0.36
C GLN A 203 24.16 24.60 -0.59
N LEU A 204 24.26 25.39 -1.66
CA LEU A 204 23.28 25.33 -2.74
C LEU A 204 23.31 23.96 -3.41
N PRO A 205 22.15 23.43 -3.85
CA PRO A 205 22.09 22.17 -4.57
C PRO A 205 23.05 22.20 -5.79
N PRO A 206 23.95 21.20 -5.92
CA PRO A 206 24.86 21.13 -7.06
C PRO A 206 24.08 20.86 -8.35
N THR A 207 24.63 21.29 -9.47
CA THR A 207 24.10 20.92 -10.79
C THR A 207 24.25 19.43 -10.96
N GLN A 208 23.14 18.72 -11.12
CA GLN A 208 23.13 17.29 -11.27
C GLN A 208 23.44 16.90 -12.72
N PRO A 209 24.15 15.76 -12.95
CA PRO A 209 24.33 15.21 -14.28
C PRO A 209 22.97 14.76 -14.87
N ASP A 210 22.87 14.80 -16.21
CA ASP A 210 21.64 14.43 -16.92
C ASP A 210 21.20 12.99 -16.61
N SER A 211 22.15 12.08 -16.40
CA SER A 211 21.88 10.69 -15.99
C SER A 211 21.14 10.60 -14.64
N ALA A 212 21.53 11.43 -13.66
CA ALA A 212 20.87 11.48 -12.36
C ALA A 212 19.48 12.11 -12.46
N LEU A 213 19.33 13.18 -13.25
CA LEU A 213 18.02 13.79 -13.50
C LEU A 213 17.06 12.82 -14.19
N TRP A 214 17.58 12.04 -15.12
CA TRP A 214 16.79 10.99 -15.80
C TRP A 214 16.37 9.88 -14.85
N ALA A 215 17.28 9.41 -13.98
CA ALA A 215 16.99 8.42 -12.95
C ALA A 215 15.91 8.90 -11.97
N ILE A 216 15.97 10.17 -11.52
CA ILE A 216 14.95 10.77 -10.65
C ILE A 216 13.58 10.73 -11.34
N ARG A 217 13.48 11.13 -12.61
CA ARG A 217 12.22 11.12 -13.37
C ARG A 217 11.65 9.72 -13.56
N LEU A 218 12.50 8.71 -13.81
CA LEU A 218 12.05 7.32 -13.92
C LEU A 218 11.54 6.78 -12.59
N LEU A 219 12.26 7.06 -11.50
CA LEU A 219 11.93 6.55 -10.18
C LEU A 219 10.70 7.23 -9.55
N ILE A 220 10.36 8.46 -9.93
CA ILE A 220 9.13 9.10 -9.42
C ILE A 220 7.88 8.73 -10.23
N GLY A 221 8.02 8.40 -11.51
CA GLY A 221 6.91 8.20 -12.44
C GLY A 221 6.78 6.76 -12.93
N PRO A 222 7.50 6.38 -14.01
CA PRO A 222 7.32 5.09 -14.68
C PRO A 222 7.53 3.87 -13.79
N VAL A 223 8.56 3.86 -12.94
CA VAL A 223 8.87 2.70 -12.10
C VAL A 223 7.75 2.41 -11.08
N PRO A 224 7.29 3.38 -10.25
CA PRO A 224 6.15 3.16 -9.37
C PRO A 224 4.86 2.83 -10.14
N ALA A 225 4.64 3.43 -11.32
CA ALA A 225 3.48 3.14 -12.16
C ALA A 225 3.46 1.67 -12.61
N LEU A 226 4.59 1.12 -13.06
CA LEU A 226 4.73 -0.29 -13.42
C LEU A 226 4.45 -1.22 -12.23
N VAL A 227 4.93 -0.88 -11.04
CA VAL A 227 4.66 -1.65 -9.83
C VAL A 227 3.16 -1.65 -9.52
N LEU A 228 2.45 -0.51 -9.68
CA LEU A 228 1.00 -0.44 -9.49
C LEU A 228 0.21 -1.25 -10.51
N ILE A 229 0.70 -1.36 -11.76
CA ILE A 229 0.10 -2.28 -12.75
C ILE A 229 0.17 -3.72 -12.24
N GLY A 230 1.29 -4.13 -11.63
CA GLY A 230 1.39 -5.41 -10.94
C GLY A 230 0.31 -5.59 -9.86
N GLY A 231 0.05 -4.54 -9.08
CA GLY A 231 -1.05 -4.52 -8.09
C GLY A 231 -2.43 -4.71 -8.71
N LEU A 232 -2.70 -4.09 -9.88
CA LEU A 232 -3.94 -4.28 -10.62
C LEU A 232 -4.10 -5.72 -11.14
N ILE A 233 -3.00 -6.34 -11.59
CA ILE A 233 -2.99 -7.75 -12.00
C ILE A 233 -3.37 -8.65 -10.82
N TRP A 234 -2.77 -8.46 -9.65
CA TRP A 234 -3.13 -9.20 -8.44
C TRP A 234 -4.60 -8.97 -8.04
N ALA A 235 -5.09 -7.74 -8.14
CA ALA A 235 -6.49 -7.42 -7.87
C ALA A 235 -7.44 -8.11 -8.85
N TYR A 236 -7.02 -8.27 -10.11
CA TYR A 236 -7.81 -9.01 -11.11
C TYR A 236 -7.98 -10.49 -10.73
N PHE A 237 -6.95 -11.12 -10.19
CA PHE A 237 -7.01 -12.52 -9.77
C PHE A 237 -7.62 -12.74 -8.37
N TYR A 238 -7.90 -11.69 -7.61
CA TYR A 238 -8.49 -11.83 -6.28
C TYR A 238 -9.89 -12.47 -6.32
N PRO A 239 -10.09 -13.66 -5.67
CA PRO A 239 -11.29 -14.47 -5.89
C PRO A 239 -12.47 -14.10 -4.99
N ILE A 240 -12.27 -13.36 -3.89
CA ILE A 240 -13.33 -13.06 -2.93
C ILE A 240 -14.06 -11.80 -3.36
N SER A 241 -15.15 -11.97 -4.12
CA SER A 241 -16.08 -10.89 -4.41
C SER A 241 -16.90 -10.51 -3.17
N ARG A 242 -17.57 -9.34 -3.20
CA ARG A 242 -18.49 -8.93 -2.14
C ARG A 242 -19.58 -9.97 -1.87
N GLN A 243 -20.15 -10.54 -2.93
CA GLN A 243 -21.18 -11.58 -2.81
C GLN A 243 -20.60 -12.84 -2.15
N ARG A 244 -19.43 -13.28 -2.60
CA ARG A 244 -18.75 -14.46 -2.05
C ARG A 244 -18.39 -14.28 -0.57
N HIS A 245 -17.94 -13.09 -0.17
CA HIS A 245 -17.70 -12.80 1.25
C HIS A 245 -18.99 -12.86 2.08
N GLY A 246 -20.12 -12.36 1.55
CA GLY A 246 -21.42 -12.50 2.21
C GLY A 246 -21.82 -13.96 2.43
N GLU A 247 -21.62 -14.83 1.44
CA GLU A 247 -21.87 -16.28 1.55
C GLU A 247 -20.96 -16.93 2.61
N ILE A 248 -19.67 -16.57 2.65
CA ILE A 248 -18.72 -17.05 3.66
C ILE A 248 -19.21 -16.72 5.08
N LEU A 249 -19.62 -15.47 5.31
CA LEU A 249 -20.11 -15.04 6.62
C LEU A 249 -21.37 -15.81 7.05
N LEU A 250 -22.31 -16.03 6.13
CA LEU A 250 -23.52 -16.81 6.43
C LEU A 250 -23.16 -18.26 6.84
N GLN A 251 -22.28 -18.92 6.11
CA GLN A 251 -21.83 -20.29 6.43
C GLN A 251 -21.08 -20.36 7.77
N LEU A 252 -20.29 -19.34 8.11
CA LEU A 252 -19.64 -19.27 9.43
C LEU A 252 -20.65 -19.09 10.57
N ILE A 253 -21.71 -18.29 10.37
CA ILE A 253 -22.78 -18.10 11.35
C ILE A 253 -23.53 -19.41 11.56
N GLU A 254 -23.90 -20.12 10.49
CA GLU A 254 -24.55 -21.40 10.55
C GLU A 254 -23.73 -22.44 11.33
N ARG A 255 -22.42 -22.53 11.08
CA ARG A 255 -21.52 -23.43 11.84
C ARG A 255 -21.41 -23.10 13.33
N ARG A 256 -21.51 -21.85 13.71
CA ARG A 256 -21.42 -21.40 15.12
C ARG A 256 -22.73 -21.68 15.89
N ASN A 257 -23.82 -21.81 15.16
CA ASN A 257 -25.16 -22.07 15.73
C ASN A 257 -25.53 -23.58 15.75
N ALA A 258 -24.79 -24.43 15.02
CA ALA A 258 -24.93 -25.88 14.99
C ALA A 258 -24.06 -26.55 16.07
#